data_22138d73464caf7ef2a0b68aeb49ac5c
#
_entry.id   22138d73464caf7ef2a0b68aeb49ac5c
#
_cell.length_a   1.000
_cell.length_b   1.000
_cell.length_c   1.000
_cell.angle_alpha   90.00
_cell.angle_beta   90.00
_cell.angle_gamma   90.00
#
_symmetry.space_group_name_H-M   'P 1'
#
loop_
_entity.id
_entity.type
_entity.pdbx_description
1 polymer ?
#
loop_
_entity_poly.entity_id
_entity_poly.type
_entity_poly.pdbx_seq_one_letter_code
_entity_poly.pdbx_strand_id
1 'polypeptide(L)'
;MAAVTGVDPADVQASFLTMRQALPAVETIEGFLAAQQMSITQLSLEYCDALVEDATLRSNFFGAFGFTSNVATAFGSGDSTAKNQLVNALYDQMVGLPGTGLDLSDAPVQEDVKIELIGYDAGGTEVNTNSLFHRMSAGGGDQVRTREIVKGMCGAVLGSAALLVQ
;
A
#
# COMPACT_ATOMS: atom_id res chain seq x y z
N MET A 1 -7.25 -5.17 -7.97
CA MET A 1 -5.88 -4.59 -7.89
C MET A 1 -5.53 -3.80 -9.15
N ALA A 2 -5.53 -4.38 -10.35
CA ALA A 2 -5.22 -3.66 -11.60
C ALA A 2 -6.01 -2.35 -11.78
N ALA A 3 -7.32 -2.36 -11.54
CA ALA A 3 -8.18 -1.19 -11.71
C ALA A 3 -7.82 0.00 -10.80
N VAL A 4 -7.27 -0.27 -9.61
CA VAL A 4 -6.90 0.77 -8.64
C VAL A 4 -5.45 1.22 -8.74
N THR A 5 -4.55 0.37 -9.24
CA THR A 5 -3.12 0.70 -9.42
C THR A 5 -2.80 1.20 -10.83
N GLY A 6 -3.64 0.90 -11.82
CA GLY A 6 -3.37 1.15 -13.23
C GLY A 6 -2.31 0.22 -13.85
N VAL A 7 -1.80 -0.74 -13.10
CA VAL A 7 -0.80 -1.73 -13.56
C VAL A 7 -1.47 -2.74 -14.49
N ASP A 8 -0.86 -3.04 -15.64
CA ASP A 8 -1.33 -4.08 -16.54
C ASP A 8 -1.23 -5.46 -15.85
N PRO A 9 -2.30 -6.26 -15.80
CA PRO A 9 -2.24 -7.62 -15.27
C PRO A 9 -1.16 -8.50 -15.93
N ALA A 10 -0.76 -8.21 -17.16
CA ALA A 10 0.31 -8.93 -17.85
C ALA A 10 1.67 -8.77 -17.13
N ASP A 11 1.92 -7.63 -16.49
CA ASP A 11 3.18 -7.35 -15.80
C ASP A 11 3.37 -8.21 -14.53
N VAL A 12 2.28 -8.65 -13.91
CA VAL A 12 2.26 -9.48 -12.71
C VAL A 12 1.81 -10.93 -12.96
N GLN A 13 1.61 -11.30 -14.22
CA GLN A 13 1.04 -12.61 -14.61
C GLN A 13 1.91 -13.78 -14.16
N ALA A 14 3.23 -13.67 -14.24
CA ALA A 14 4.15 -14.74 -13.85
C ALA A 14 4.03 -15.05 -12.35
N SER A 15 4.02 -14.02 -11.50
CA SER A 15 3.83 -14.14 -10.06
C SER A 15 2.44 -14.70 -9.72
N PHE A 16 1.40 -14.22 -10.39
CA PHE A 16 0.04 -14.75 -10.23
C PHE A 16 -0.06 -16.25 -10.55
N LEU A 17 0.52 -16.70 -11.66
CA LEU A 17 0.50 -18.12 -12.03
C LEU A 17 1.27 -18.99 -11.04
N THR A 18 2.40 -18.52 -10.52
CA THR A 18 3.17 -19.21 -9.50
C THR A 18 2.38 -19.35 -8.20
N MET A 19 1.75 -18.27 -7.75
CA MET A 19 0.91 -18.27 -6.54
C MET A 19 -0.31 -19.18 -6.69
N ARG A 20 -0.96 -19.14 -7.85
CA ARG A 20 -2.11 -20.01 -8.15
C ARG A 20 -1.75 -21.51 -8.07
N GLN A 21 -0.55 -21.90 -8.48
CA GLN A 21 -0.08 -23.28 -8.38
C GLN A 21 0.21 -23.71 -6.93
N ALA A 22 0.54 -22.76 -6.06
CA ALA A 22 0.81 -23.02 -4.65
C ALA A 22 -0.46 -23.11 -3.79
N LEU A 23 -1.62 -22.72 -4.32
CA LEU A 23 -2.89 -22.84 -3.60
C LEU A 23 -3.32 -24.29 -3.49
N PRO A 24 -3.82 -24.74 -2.32
CA PRO A 24 -4.27 -26.10 -2.13
C PRO A 24 -5.45 -26.43 -3.05
N ALA A 25 -5.38 -27.61 -3.68
CA ALA A 25 -6.45 -28.10 -4.58
C ALA A 25 -7.68 -28.63 -3.81
N VAL A 26 -7.61 -28.75 -2.49
CA VAL A 26 -8.67 -29.27 -1.62
C VAL A 26 -9.11 -28.18 -0.65
N GLU A 27 -10.39 -27.88 -0.66
CA GLU A 27 -11.02 -26.85 0.17
C GLU A 27 -11.18 -27.32 1.62
N THR A 28 -10.15 -27.11 2.45
CA THR A 28 -10.34 -27.05 3.89
C THR A 28 -10.38 -25.57 4.29
N ILE A 29 -11.46 -25.15 4.93
CA ILE A 29 -11.73 -23.73 5.22
C ILE A 29 -10.57 -23.05 5.97
N GLU A 30 -9.96 -23.72 6.93
CA GLU A 30 -8.86 -23.14 7.73
C GLU A 30 -7.53 -23.00 6.96
N GLY A 31 -7.17 -24.01 6.16
CA GLY A 31 -5.97 -23.96 5.31
C GLY A 31 -6.13 -23.02 4.11
N PHE A 32 -7.35 -22.89 3.62
CA PHE A 32 -7.69 -21.99 2.53
C PHE A 32 -7.51 -20.51 2.90
N LEU A 33 -7.99 -20.09 4.06
CA LEU A 33 -7.89 -18.70 4.52
C LEU A 33 -6.45 -18.22 4.65
N ALA A 34 -5.55 -19.01 5.21
CA ALA A 34 -4.15 -18.62 5.40
C ALA A 34 -3.39 -18.55 4.06
N ALA A 35 -3.54 -19.55 3.19
CA ALA A 35 -2.87 -19.60 1.90
C ALA A 35 -3.36 -18.49 0.96
N GLN A 36 -4.67 -18.22 0.96
CA GLN A 36 -5.23 -17.10 0.19
C GLN A 36 -4.72 -15.75 0.69
N GLN A 37 -4.70 -15.53 2.00
CA GLN A 37 -4.25 -14.27 2.57
C GLN A 37 -2.78 -14.00 2.24
N MET A 38 -1.92 -15.02 2.29
CA MET A 38 -0.54 -14.91 1.83
C MET A 38 -0.45 -14.59 0.34
N SER A 39 -1.22 -15.28 -0.50
CA SER A 39 -1.23 -15.04 -1.95
C SER A 39 -1.72 -13.63 -2.30
N ILE A 40 -2.75 -13.14 -1.61
CA ILE A 40 -3.25 -11.78 -1.77
C ILE A 40 -2.21 -10.76 -1.36
N THR A 41 -1.53 -10.96 -0.22
CA THR A 41 -0.47 -10.06 0.26
C THR A 41 0.69 -10.03 -0.73
N GLN A 42 1.14 -11.18 -1.23
CA GLN A 42 2.20 -11.26 -2.23
C GLN A 42 1.81 -10.57 -3.53
N LEU A 43 0.58 -10.83 -4.02
CA LEU A 43 0.09 -10.18 -5.23
C LEU A 43 -0.05 -8.66 -5.06
N SER A 44 -0.47 -8.20 -3.88
CA SER A 44 -0.53 -6.77 -3.56
C SER A 44 0.86 -6.12 -3.62
N LEU A 45 1.88 -6.80 -3.10
CA LEU A 45 3.26 -6.32 -3.16
C LEU A 45 3.78 -6.27 -4.60
N GLU A 46 3.48 -7.25 -5.45
CA GLU A 46 3.85 -7.27 -6.87
C GLU A 46 3.19 -6.11 -7.64
N TYR A 47 1.89 -5.87 -7.44
CA TYR A 47 1.22 -4.71 -8.03
C TYR A 47 1.81 -3.38 -7.55
N CYS A 48 2.14 -3.26 -6.27
CA CYS A 48 2.76 -2.07 -5.71
C CYS A 48 4.21 -1.90 -6.17
N ASP A 49 4.94 -3.00 -6.39
CA ASP A 49 6.27 -2.96 -6.99
C ASP A 49 6.21 -2.40 -8.42
N ALA A 50 5.37 -2.97 -9.28
CA ALA A 50 5.17 -2.50 -10.65
C ALA A 50 4.71 -1.04 -10.70
N LEU A 51 3.76 -0.64 -9.84
CA LEU A 51 3.29 0.75 -9.72
C LEU A 51 4.42 1.73 -9.37
N VAL A 52 5.26 1.37 -8.40
CA VAL A 52 6.31 2.27 -7.90
C VAL A 52 7.54 2.29 -8.82
N GLU A 53 7.84 1.21 -9.53
CA GLU A 53 8.99 1.19 -10.45
C GLU A 53 8.67 1.85 -11.80
N ASP A 54 7.44 1.80 -12.28
CA ASP A 54 7.06 2.56 -13.49
C ASP A 54 6.94 4.06 -13.18
N ALA A 55 7.74 4.89 -13.86
CA ALA A 55 7.80 6.33 -13.61
C ALA A 55 6.47 7.04 -13.96
N THR A 56 5.76 6.57 -14.97
CA THR A 56 4.51 7.16 -15.44
C THR A 56 3.36 6.81 -14.49
N LEU A 57 3.22 5.53 -14.14
CA LEU A 57 2.21 5.09 -13.18
C LEU A 57 2.43 5.75 -11.82
N ARG A 58 3.67 5.76 -11.35
CA ARG A 58 4.07 6.39 -10.09
C ARG A 58 3.71 7.89 -10.03
N SER A 59 4.03 8.64 -11.10
CA SER A 59 3.72 10.07 -11.13
C SER A 59 2.22 10.36 -11.20
N ASN A 60 1.48 9.53 -11.92
CA ASN A 60 0.02 9.65 -12.01
C ASN A 60 -0.68 9.31 -10.70
N PHE A 61 -0.17 8.32 -9.97
CA PHE A 61 -0.78 7.84 -8.73
C PHE A 61 -0.42 8.72 -7.52
N PHE A 62 0.87 9.02 -7.34
CA PHE A 62 1.38 9.72 -6.15
C PHE A 62 1.66 11.21 -6.38
N GLY A 63 1.49 11.71 -7.60
CA GLY A 63 1.79 13.11 -7.93
C GLY A 63 3.27 13.46 -7.73
N ALA A 64 3.53 14.57 -7.03
CA ALA A 64 4.87 15.14 -6.86
C ALA A 64 5.65 14.56 -5.68
N PHE A 65 5.32 13.37 -5.18
CA PHE A 65 6.07 12.76 -4.07
C PHE A 65 7.53 12.47 -4.46
N GLY A 66 8.46 12.70 -3.52
CA GLY A 66 9.91 12.73 -3.75
C GLY A 66 10.60 11.37 -3.90
N PHE A 67 10.21 10.53 -4.85
CA PHE A 67 10.76 9.18 -5.06
C PHE A 67 12.26 9.12 -5.42
N THR A 68 12.84 10.22 -5.85
CA THR A 68 14.26 10.30 -6.19
C THR A 68 15.14 10.80 -5.03
N SER A 69 14.51 11.10 -3.91
CA SER A 69 15.18 11.61 -2.71
C SER A 69 15.44 10.48 -1.70
N ASN A 70 16.38 10.68 -0.80
CA ASN A 70 16.58 9.81 0.36
C ASN A 70 15.37 9.88 1.31
N VAL A 71 15.25 8.92 2.22
CA VAL A 71 14.11 8.77 3.13
C VAL A 71 13.83 10.07 3.92
N ALA A 72 14.85 10.69 4.50
CA ALA A 72 14.70 11.89 5.31
C ALA A 72 14.15 13.09 4.50
N THR A 73 14.61 13.23 3.26
CA THR A 73 14.16 14.32 2.36
C THR A 73 12.76 14.00 1.79
N ALA A 74 12.50 12.76 1.36
CA ALA A 74 11.26 12.38 0.74
C ALA A 74 10.07 12.47 1.70
N PHE A 75 10.27 12.06 2.96
CA PHE A 75 9.22 12.02 3.97
C PHE A 75 9.22 13.21 4.94
N GLY A 76 10.23 14.08 4.83
CA GLY A 76 10.44 15.20 5.77
C GLY A 76 10.82 14.74 7.18
N SER A 77 11.73 15.45 7.83
CA SER A 77 12.06 15.21 9.23
C SER A 77 11.14 16.05 10.11
N GLY A 78 10.25 15.39 10.86
CA GLY A 78 9.30 16.04 11.79
C GLY A 78 8.09 16.71 11.12
N ASP A 79 7.96 16.64 9.80
CA ASP A 79 6.81 17.16 9.05
C ASP A 79 5.93 16.01 8.53
N SER A 80 4.64 16.11 8.76
CA SER A 80 3.66 15.13 8.27
C SER A 80 3.19 15.38 6.83
N THR A 81 3.53 16.51 6.21
CA THR A 81 2.99 16.94 4.91
C THR A 81 3.25 15.94 3.79
N ALA A 82 4.50 15.55 3.58
CA ALA A 82 4.85 14.57 2.54
C ALA A 82 4.29 13.17 2.85
N LYS A 83 4.29 12.77 4.13
CA LYS A 83 3.68 11.53 4.59
C LYS A 83 2.17 11.53 4.35
N ASN A 84 1.48 12.63 4.68
CA ASN A 84 0.05 12.80 4.43
C ASN A 84 -0.27 12.77 2.93
N GLN A 85 0.55 13.39 2.08
CA GLN A 85 0.39 13.33 0.62
C GLN A 85 0.38 11.88 0.13
N LEU A 86 1.33 11.07 0.58
CA LEU A 86 1.42 9.67 0.22
C LEU A 86 0.20 8.86 0.69
N VAL A 87 -0.19 9.01 1.96
CA VAL A 87 -1.33 8.26 2.52
C VAL A 87 -2.64 8.69 1.90
N ASN A 88 -2.82 10.00 1.62
CA ASN A 88 -4.00 10.49 0.92
C ASN A 88 -4.10 9.86 -0.48
N ALA A 89 -2.99 9.81 -1.24
CA ALA A 89 -2.99 9.16 -2.54
C ALA A 89 -3.39 7.67 -2.45
N LEU A 90 -2.82 6.94 -1.48
CA LEU A 90 -3.18 5.54 -1.25
C LEU A 90 -4.65 5.39 -0.85
N TYR A 91 -5.13 6.21 0.07
CA TYR A 91 -6.51 6.15 0.53
C TYR A 91 -7.50 6.50 -0.60
N ASP A 92 -7.30 7.64 -1.26
CA ASP A 92 -8.21 8.15 -2.27
C ASP A 92 -8.29 7.24 -3.49
N GLN A 93 -7.16 6.63 -3.88
CA GLN A 93 -7.11 5.77 -5.07
C GLN A 93 -7.49 4.30 -4.78
N MET A 94 -7.32 3.82 -3.56
CA MET A 94 -7.52 2.40 -3.24
C MET A 94 -8.76 2.16 -2.37
N VAL A 95 -9.04 3.03 -1.40
CA VAL A 95 -10.13 2.84 -0.42
C VAL A 95 -11.32 3.73 -0.75
N GLY A 96 -11.09 4.99 -1.08
CA GLY A 96 -12.11 6.03 -1.24
C GLY A 96 -12.74 6.10 -2.64
N LEU A 97 -12.50 5.15 -3.55
CA LEU A 97 -13.00 5.21 -4.92
C LEU A 97 -14.54 5.15 -4.98
N PRO A 98 -15.21 6.21 -5.50
CA PRO A 98 -16.62 6.15 -5.80
C PRO A 98 -16.91 5.07 -6.85
N GLY A 99 -17.77 4.12 -6.56
CA GLY A 99 -18.20 3.10 -7.50
C GLY A 99 -17.54 1.73 -7.33
N THR A 100 -16.72 1.52 -6.30
CA THR A 100 -16.19 0.18 -5.96
C THR A 100 -17.23 -0.75 -5.34
N GLY A 101 -18.45 -0.26 -5.06
CA GLY A 101 -19.49 -1.03 -4.37
C GLY A 101 -19.27 -1.14 -2.86
N LEU A 102 -18.18 -0.59 -2.32
CA LEU A 102 -18.01 -0.44 -0.89
C LEU A 102 -19.05 0.54 -0.36
N ASP A 103 -19.81 0.10 0.62
CA ASP A 103 -20.54 1.02 1.48
C ASP A 103 -19.49 1.80 2.27
N LEU A 104 -19.34 3.10 1.94
CA LEU A 104 -18.34 3.97 2.59
C LEU A 104 -18.56 4.09 4.11
N SER A 105 -19.71 3.64 4.63
CA SER A 105 -19.96 3.57 6.07
C SER A 105 -19.10 2.51 6.77
N ASP A 106 -18.67 1.47 6.05
CA ASP A 106 -17.85 0.38 6.57
C ASP A 106 -16.36 0.52 6.21
N ALA A 107 -16.00 1.51 5.40
CA ALA A 107 -14.61 1.81 5.09
C ALA A 107 -13.88 2.35 6.33
N PRO A 108 -12.62 1.96 6.57
CA PRO A 108 -11.84 2.55 7.65
C PRO A 108 -11.75 4.06 7.44
N VAL A 109 -11.90 4.83 8.53
CA VAL A 109 -11.77 6.28 8.48
C VAL A 109 -10.35 6.63 8.02
N GLN A 110 -10.21 7.62 7.13
CA GLN A 110 -8.91 8.03 6.61
C GLN A 110 -7.90 8.35 7.73
N GLU A 111 -8.35 8.86 8.86
CA GLU A 111 -7.52 9.13 10.03
C GLU A 111 -6.93 7.86 10.63
N ASP A 112 -7.73 6.79 10.76
CA ASP A 112 -7.23 5.50 11.28
C ASP A 112 -6.15 4.92 10.37
N VAL A 113 -6.36 5.01 9.04
CA VAL A 113 -5.35 4.59 8.05
C VAL A 113 -4.06 5.42 8.18
N LYS A 114 -4.17 6.73 8.41
CA LYS A 114 -3.00 7.60 8.65
C LYS A 114 -2.25 7.20 9.92
N ILE A 115 -2.95 6.99 11.00
CA ILE A 115 -2.34 6.62 12.29
C ILE A 115 -1.59 5.29 12.16
N GLU A 116 -2.18 4.30 11.51
CA GLU A 116 -1.54 2.98 11.32
C GLU A 116 -0.36 3.02 10.33
N LEU A 117 -0.48 3.78 9.25
CA LEU A 117 0.56 3.84 8.23
C LEU A 117 1.72 4.75 8.61
N ILE A 118 1.44 5.96 9.10
CA ILE A 118 2.47 7.00 9.31
C ILE A 118 2.60 7.48 10.74
N GLY A 119 1.67 7.16 11.62
CA GLY A 119 1.72 7.50 13.04
C GLY A 119 1.22 8.89 13.41
N TYR A 120 0.61 9.62 12.48
CA TYR A 120 0.14 10.99 12.69
C TYR A 120 -1.38 11.07 12.60
N ASP A 121 -1.99 11.87 13.48
CA ASP A 121 -3.41 12.21 13.41
C ASP A 121 -3.72 13.27 12.33
N ALA A 122 -4.99 13.63 12.18
CA ALA A 122 -5.43 14.65 11.22
C ALA A 122 -4.84 16.04 11.53
N GLY A 123 -4.51 16.33 12.79
CA GLY A 123 -3.87 17.57 13.25
C GLY A 123 -2.36 17.61 13.01
N GLY A 124 -1.76 16.52 12.53
CA GLY A 124 -0.31 16.40 12.33
C GLY A 124 0.47 16.10 13.60
N THR A 125 -0.21 15.65 14.66
CA THR A 125 0.42 15.22 15.91
C THR A 125 0.83 13.76 15.80
N GLU A 126 2.05 13.42 16.22
CA GLU A 126 2.51 12.05 16.28
C GLU A 126 1.85 11.31 17.44
N VAL A 127 1.00 10.33 17.15
CA VAL A 127 0.22 9.54 18.12
C VAL A 127 0.61 8.07 18.15
N ASN A 128 1.31 7.57 17.12
CA ASN A 128 1.78 6.19 17.03
C ASN A 128 3.22 6.10 16.52
N THR A 129 4.17 6.02 17.44
CA THR A 129 5.61 5.88 17.13
C THR A 129 6.00 4.48 16.63
N ASN A 130 5.07 3.55 16.57
CA ASN A 130 5.27 2.18 16.09
C ASN A 130 4.50 1.89 14.79
N SER A 131 4.11 2.93 14.06
CA SER A 131 3.44 2.81 12.77
C SER A 131 4.30 2.07 11.74
N LEU A 132 3.68 1.65 10.65
CA LEU A 132 4.39 0.93 9.58
C LEU A 132 5.57 1.77 9.05
N PHE A 133 5.37 3.07 8.82
CA PHE A 133 6.43 3.98 8.38
C PHE A 133 7.61 4.01 9.37
N HIS A 134 7.36 4.16 10.67
CA HIS A 134 8.43 4.22 11.68
C HIS A 134 9.28 2.94 11.68
N ARG A 135 8.64 1.80 11.59
CA ARG A 135 9.34 0.51 11.53
C ARG A 135 10.15 0.34 10.25
N MET A 136 9.62 0.77 9.11
CA MET A 136 10.30 0.65 7.82
C MET A 136 11.37 1.71 7.59
N SER A 137 11.22 2.92 8.14
CA SER A 137 12.18 4.03 7.99
C SER A 137 13.32 4.00 9.00
N ALA A 138 13.29 3.08 9.98
CA ALA A 138 14.34 2.92 10.97
C ALA A 138 15.71 2.73 10.30
N GLY A 139 16.68 3.59 10.66
CA GLY A 139 18.02 3.60 10.04
C GLY A 139 18.15 4.48 8.79
N GLY A 140 17.08 5.15 8.35
CA GLY A 140 17.11 6.01 7.17
C GLY A 140 17.26 5.22 5.86
N GLY A 141 17.96 5.81 4.89
CA GLY A 141 18.26 5.15 3.62
C GLY A 141 18.26 6.12 2.42
N ASP A 142 18.65 5.59 1.28
CA ASP A 142 18.71 6.29 0.00
C ASP A 142 17.33 6.30 -0.73
N GLN A 143 17.34 6.69 -1.99
CA GLN A 143 16.15 6.68 -2.85
C GLN A 143 15.57 5.28 -3.10
N VAL A 144 16.40 4.22 -3.05
CA VAL A 144 15.92 2.83 -3.19
C VAL A 144 15.06 2.50 -1.98
N ARG A 145 15.57 2.81 -0.78
CA ARG A 145 14.84 2.61 0.47
C ARG A 145 13.54 3.41 0.51
N THR A 146 13.54 4.63 -0.01
CA THR A 146 12.30 5.44 -0.15
C THR A 146 11.24 4.69 -0.94
N ARG A 147 11.61 4.11 -2.09
CA ARG A 147 10.66 3.30 -2.90
C ARG A 147 10.20 2.05 -2.18
N GLU A 148 11.09 1.33 -1.49
CA GLU A 148 10.74 0.14 -0.71
C GLU A 148 9.71 0.44 0.39
N ILE A 149 9.87 1.57 1.08
CA ILE A 149 8.91 2.01 2.10
C ILE A 149 7.53 2.25 1.46
N VAL A 150 7.50 2.96 0.33
CA VAL A 150 6.23 3.23 -0.38
C VAL A 150 5.58 1.93 -0.88
N LYS A 151 6.36 0.99 -1.44
CA LYS A 151 5.87 -0.34 -1.85
C LYS A 151 5.24 -1.10 -0.67
N GLY A 152 5.91 -1.08 0.47
CA GLY A 152 5.40 -1.72 1.69
C GLY A 152 4.10 -1.09 2.20
N MET A 153 4.02 0.24 2.21
CA MET A 153 2.79 0.96 2.60
C MET A 153 1.65 0.71 1.61
N CYS A 154 1.94 0.77 0.31
CA CYS A 154 1.00 0.44 -0.76
C CYS A 154 0.48 -1.00 -0.62
N GLY A 155 1.38 -1.98 -0.44
CA GLY A 155 1.02 -3.39 -0.26
C GLY A 155 0.17 -3.63 0.99
N ALA A 156 0.44 -2.91 2.07
CA ALA A 156 -0.37 -2.99 3.29
C ALA A 156 -1.81 -2.49 3.07
N VAL A 157 -1.99 -1.40 2.33
CA VAL A 157 -3.33 -0.89 1.99
C VAL A 157 -4.02 -1.81 0.99
N LEU A 158 -3.36 -2.15 -0.12
CA LEU A 158 -3.93 -2.96 -1.20
C LEU A 158 -4.25 -4.39 -0.76
N GLY A 159 -3.47 -4.96 0.17
CA GLY A 159 -3.68 -6.29 0.75
C GLY A 159 -4.56 -6.30 2.01
N SER A 160 -5.07 -5.15 2.42
CA SER A 160 -5.90 -5.07 3.62
C SER A 160 -7.27 -5.73 3.40
N ALA A 161 -7.87 -6.21 4.50
CA ALA A 161 -9.19 -6.83 4.48
C ALA A 161 -10.29 -5.89 3.92
N ALA A 162 -10.12 -4.57 4.05
CA ALA A 162 -11.07 -3.58 3.55
C ALA A 162 -11.27 -3.62 2.02
N LEU A 163 -10.25 -4.10 1.27
CA LEU A 163 -10.32 -4.27 -0.18
C LEU A 163 -10.70 -5.70 -0.61
N LEU A 164 -10.75 -6.64 0.32
CA LEU A 164 -10.98 -8.05 0.06
C LEU A 164 -12.42 -8.50 0.32
N VAL A 165 -13.17 -7.71 1.07
CA VAL A 165 -14.58 -7.98 1.41
C VAL A 165 -15.48 -7.18 0.48
N GLN A 166 -15.34 -7.40 -0.82
CA GLN A 166 -16.24 -6.85 -1.84
C GLN A 166 -17.10 -7.95 -2.45
#